data_c0eae47eeec000020ffba0908e8c7d09
#
_entry.id   c0eae47eeec000020ffba0908e8c7d09
#
_cell.length_a   1.000
_cell.length_b   1.000
_cell.length_c   1.000
_cell.angle_alpha   90.00
_cell.angle_beta   90.00
_cell.angle_gamma   90.00
#
_symmetry.space_group_name_H-M   'P 1'
#
loop_
_entity.id
_entity.type
_entity.pdbx_description
1 polymer ?
#
loop_
_entity_poly.entity_id
_entity_poly.type
_entity_poly.pdbx_seq_one_letter_code
_entity_poly.pdbx_strand_id
1 'polypeptide(L)'
;MTLASRRRRGRVGRPPGPAPDPEQRRQELLEAALRAIRRVGPNASMEDIAGEAGLTKPILYANFGDKAGLAAAIAERYLGDLLPAVLSAFETDADPRTMVRGAIDTFIGFVEGDPKVYRFLVRGVGGADMSFIEQRLIGEFGLRIAQVLRTGLRAAGVDTGPAELWSFAILGTVLSGAEWWIVRPTMSRADLVDYLTAFVWGGLTAGGVATLSPRPAFGGQDADATTGN
;
A
#
# COMPACT_ATOMS: atom_id res chain seq x y z
N MET A 1 -69.44 31.95 -25.37
CA MET A 1 -68.02 32.33 -25.16
C MET A 1 -67.36 31.24 -24.35
N THR A 2 -66.65 30.32 -25.01
CA THR A 2 -66.11 29.12 -24.41
C THR A 2 -64.58 29.28 -24.29
N LEU A 3 -64.09 29.38 -23.09
CA LEU A 3 -62.62 29.47 -22.81
C LEU A 3 -62.00 28.07 -22.80
N ALA A 4 -61.22 27.76 -23.83
CA ALA A 4 -60.45 26.54 -23.90
C ALA A 4 -59.22 26.61 -23.00
N SER A 5 -59.21 25.78 -21.96
CA SER A 5 -58.08 25.54 -21.07
C SER A 5 -56.96 24.82 -21.82
N ARG A 6 -55.85 25.53 -22.10
CA ARG A 6 -54.59 24.94 -22.58
C ARG A 6 -53.88 24.19 -21.45
N ARG A 7 -54.02 22.86 -21.40
CA ARG A 7 -53.19 22.00 -20.58
C ARG A 7 -51.73 22.09 -21.08
N ARG A 8 -50.83 22.62 -20.25
CA ARG A 8 -49.36 22.54 -20.43
C ARG A 8 -48.96 21.08 -20.30
N ARG A 9 -48.54 20.49 -21.42
CA ARG A 9 -47.84 19.18 -21.38
C ARG A 9 -46.53 19.37 -20.70
N GLY A 10 -46.37 18.76 -19.52
CA GLY A 10 -45.09 18.66 -18.82
C GLY A 10 -44.06 17.93 -19.68
N ARG A 11 -42.87 18.51 -19.80
CA ARG A 11 -41.72 17.81 -20.44
C ARG A 11 -41.45 16.55 -19.64
N VAL A 12 -41.70 15.40 -20.24
CA VAL A 12 -41.23 14.11 -19.71
C VAL A 12 -39.73 14.15 -19.75
N GLY A 13 -39.08 14.19 -18.55
CA GLY A 13 -37.65 14.09 -18.45
C GLY A 13 -37.18 12.77 -19.07
N ARG A 14 -36.00 12.80 -19.68
CA ARG A 14 -35.34 11.61 -20.24
C ARG A 14 -35.24 10.57 -19.09
N PRO A 15 -35.59 9.29 -19.34
CA PRO A 15 -35.44 8.25 -18.33
C PRO A 15 -34.01 8.26 -17.76
N PRO A 16 -33.81 8.08 -16.44
CA PRO A 16 -32.48 7.93 -15.90
C PRO A 16 -31.81 6.74 -16.59
N GLY A 17 -30.58 6.93 -17.07
CA GLY A 17 -29.75 5.84 -17.57
C GLY A 17 -29.60 4.73 -16.52
N PRO A 18 -29.09 3.54 -16.91
CA PRO A 18 -28.85 2.47 -15.97
C PRO A 18 -28.05 3.01 -14.78
N ALA A 19 -28.47 2.64 -13.56
CA ALA A 19 -27.75 3.03 -12.37
C ALA A 19 -26.28 2.61 -12.49
N PRO A 20 -25.31 3.48 -12.15
CA PRO A 20 -23.91 3.08 -12.15
C PRO A 20 -23.71 1.86 -11.25
N ASP A 21 -22.82 0.95 -11.64
CA ASP A 21 -22.41 -0.17 -10.83
C ASP A 21 -21.95 0.37 -9.45
N PRO A 22 -22.50 -0.15 -8.33
CA PRO A 22 -22.16 0.31 -7.00
C PRO A 22 -20.64 0.30 -6.73
N GLU A 23 -19.92 -0.70 -7.23
CA GLU A 23 -18.46 -0.79 -7.07
C GLU A 23 -17.75 0.29 -7.88
N GLN A 24 -18.13 0.50 -9.13
CA GLN A 24 -17.60 1.57 -9.97
C GLN A 24 -17.84 2.94 -9.28
N ARG A 25 -19.03 3.14 -8.74
CA ARG A 25 -19.36 4.36 -8.02
C ARG A 25 -18.49 4.57 -6.78
N ARG A 26 -18.25 3.50 -6.02
CA ARG A 26 -17.38 3.53 -4.84
C ARG A 26 -15.94 3.89 -5.21
N GLN A 27 -15.43 3.36 -6.32
CA GLN A 27 -14.09 3.69 -6.84
C GLN A 27 -13.99 5.16 -7.28
N GLU A 28 -15.00 5.69 -7.97
CA GLU A 28 -15.05 7.11 -8.34
C GLU A 28 -15.02 8.04 -7.12
N LEU A 29 -15.74 7.68 -6.05
CA LEU A 29 -15.75 8.42 -4.80
C LEU A 29 -14.41 8.35 -4.08
N LEU A 30 -13.75 7.19 -4.11
CA LEU A 30 -12.42 6.99 -3.54
C LEU A 30 -11.38 7.86 -4.27
N GLU A 31 -11.42 7.90 -5.60
CA GLU A 31 -10.56 8.78 -6.39
C GLU A 31 -10.79 10.26 -6.09
N ALA A 32 -12.05 10.66 -5.94
CA ALA A 32 -12.37 12.04 -5.58
C ALA A 32 -11.83 12.39 -4.18
N ALA A 33 -11.96 11.47 -3.22
CA ALA A 33 -11.41 11.63 -1.89
C ALA A 33 -9.87 11.72 -1.89
N LEU A 34 -9.20 10.89 -2.69
CA LEU A 34 -7.75 10.93 -2.86
C LEU A 34 -7.28 12.28 -3.43
N ARG A 35 -7.96 12.80 -4.46
CA ARG A 35 -7.64 14.14 -4.99
C ARG A 35 -7.81 15.22 -3.93
N ALA A 36 -8.88 15.13 -3.13
CA ALA A 36 -9.13 16.07 -2.04
C ALA A 36 -8.02 16.02 -0.97
N ILE A 37 -7.61 14.82 -0.54
CA ILE A 37 -6.54 14.65 0.43
C ILE A 37 -5.22 15.21 -0.11
N ARG A 38 -4.90 14.97 -1.38
CA ARG A 38 -3.70 15.56 -2.02
C ARG A 38 -3.71 17.08 -2.00
N ARG A 39 -4.88 17.69 -2.11
CA ARG A 39 -5.01 19.15 -2.09
C ARG A 39 -5.03 19.70 -0.67
N VAL A 40 -5.93 19.24 0.17
CA VAL A 40 -6.14 19.72 1.55
C VAL A 40 -4.97 19.36 2.46
N GLY A 41 -4.49 18.11 2.35
CA GLY A 41 -3.38 17.58 3.14
C GLY A 41 -3.77 16.47 4.11
N PRO A 42 -2.79 15.99 4.91
CA PRO A 42 -2.93 14.78 5.72
C PRO A 42 -3.91 14.90 6.88
N ASN A 43 -4.22 16.13 7.31
CA ASN A 43 -5.15 16.37 8.42
C ASN A 43 -6.60 16.61 7.96
N ALA A 44 -6.90 16.42 6.66
CA ALA A 44 -8.21 16.63 6.10
C ALA A 44 -9.30 15.91 6.90
N SER A 45 -10.35 16.63 7.26
CA SER A 45 -11.57 16.08 7.84
C SER A 45 -12.47 15.50 6.74
N MET A 46 -13.45 14.68 7.12
CA MET A 46 -14.49 14.21 6.19
C MET A 46 -15.25 15.37 5.52
N GLU A 47 -15.36 16.50 6.21
CA GLU A 47 -15.99 17.72 5.70
C GLU A 47 -15.12 18.40 4.63
N ASP A 48 -13.84 18.56 4.92
CA ASP A 48 -12.88 19.12 3.97
C ASP A 48 -12.81 18.28 2.70
N ILE A 49 -12.77 16.95 2.86
CA ILE A 49 -12.72 15.99 1.74
C ILE A 49 -14.01 16.07 0.91
N ALA A 50 -15.18 16.11 1.57
CA ALA A 50 -16.46 16.24 0.86
C ALA A 50 -16.54 17.56 0.06
N GLY A 51 -16.20 18.67 0.71
CA GLY A 51 -16.22 19.99 0.08
C GLY A 51 -15.30 20.07 -1.13
N GLU A 52 -14.05 19.62 -0.98
CA GLU A 52 -13.04 19.63 -2.04
C GLU A 52 -13.37 18.67 -3.19
N ALA A 53 -13.93 17.50 -2.88
CA ALA A 53 -14.34 16.50 -3.86
C ALA A 53 -15.63 16.85 -4.61
N GLY A 54 -16.32 17.94 -4.21
CA GLY A 54 -17.64 18.29 -4.74
C GLY A 54 -18.74 17.30 -4.36
N LEU A 55 -18.56 16.61 -3.23
CA LEU A 55 -19.47 15.59 -2.71
C LEU A 55 -20.24 16.15 -1.50
N THR A 56 -21.39 15.55 -1.19
CA THR A 56 -22.06 15.82 0.08
C THR A 56 -21.54 14.88 1.17
N LYS A 57 -21.46 15.36 2.42
CA LYS A 57 -21.08 14.54 3.58
C LYS A 57 -21.84 13.21 3.64
N PRO A 58 -23.20 13.18 3.50
CA PRO A 58 -23.95 11.92 3.53
C PRO A 58 -23.47 10.89 2.52
N ILE A 59 -23.01 11.32 1.34
CA ILE A 59 -22.48 10.38 0.32
C ILE A 59 -21.20 9.73 0.80
N LEU A 60 -20.26 10.48 1.38
CA LEU A 60 -19.02 9.91 1.93
C LEU A 60 -19.30 8.98 3.09
N TYR A 61 -20.15 9.40 4.04
CA TYR A 61 -20.51 8.57 5.20
C TYR A 61 -21.25 7.29 4.79
N ALA A 62 -22.13 7.35 3.79
CA ALA A 62 -22.85 6.17 3.29
C ALA A 62 -21.92 5.14 2.62
N ASN A 63 -20.82 5.58 1.99
CA ASN A 63 -19.89 4.70 1.27
C ASN A 63 -18.72 4.22 2.11
N PHE A 64 -18.26 5.00 3.07
CA PHE A 64 -17.03 4.72 3.83
C PHE A 64 -17.26 4.65 5.35
N GLY A 65 -18.46 4.96 5.83
CA GLY A 65 -18.76 5.04 7.26
C GLY A 65 -18.21 6.32 7.88
N ASP A 66 -16.94 6.32 8.23
CA ASP A 66 -16.25 7.44 8.87
C ASP A 66 -14.87 7.67 8.24
N LYS A 67 -14.05 8.50 8.88
CA LYS A 67 -12.68 8.78 8.43
C LYS A 67 -11.81 7.54 8.49
N ALA A 68 -12.01 6.65 9.46
CA ALA A 68 -11.28 5.40 9.58
C ALA A 68 -11.65 4.44 8.45
N GLY A 69 -12.93 4.31 8.11
CA GLY A 69 -13.39 3.50 6.99
C GLY A 69 -12.89 4.03 5.63
N LEU A 70 -12.84 5.35 5.44
CA LEU A 70 -12.23 5.95 4.25
C LEU A 70 -10.73 5.66 4.19
N ALA A 71 -10.01 5.83 5.30
CA ALA A 71 -8.59 5.53 5.36
C ALA A 71 -8.32 4.04 5.10
N ALA A 72 -9.17 3.14 5.62
CA ALA A 72 -9.08 1.71 5.34
C ALA A 72 -9.25 1.39 3.85
N ALA A 73 -10.24 2.00 3.19
CA ALA A 73 -10.46 1.82 1.75
C ALA A 73 -9.29 2.34 0.90
N ILE A 74 -8.72 3.50 1.28
CA ILE A 74 -7.52 4.04 0.65
C ILE A 74 -6.34 3.09 0.86
N ALA A 75 -6.13 2.63 2.10
CA ALA A 75 -5.05 1.72 2.43
C ALA A 75 -5.14 0.40 1.66
N GLU A 76 -6.32 -0.20 1.56
CA GLU A 76 -6.55 -1.42 0.79
C GLU A 76 -6.14 -1.26 -0.68
N ARG A 77 -6.53 -0.14 -1.30
CA ARG A 77 -6.13 0.18 -2.67
C ARG A 77 -4.62 0.30 -2.83
N TYR A 78 -3.98 1.10 -1.96
CA TYR A 78 -2.53 1.31 -2.04
C TYR A 78 -1.73 0.06 -1.74
N LEU A 79 -2.21 -0.79 -0.83
CA LEU A 79 -1.58 -2.08 -0.55
C LEU A 79 -1.68 -3.06 -1.71
N GLY A 80 -2.82 -3.03 -2.41
CA GLY A 80 -3.02 -3.85 -3.60
C GLY A 80 -1.94 -3.64 -4.66
N ASP A 81 -1.43 -2.41 -4.79
CA ASP A 81 -0.38 -2.05 -5.73
C ASP A 81 1.03 -2.17 -5.12
N LEU A 82 1.22 -1.70 -3.90
CA LEU A 82 2.53 -1.59 -3.25
C LEU A 82 3.10 -2.94 -2.82
N LEU A 83 2.27 -3.80 -2.21
CA LEU A 83 2.77 -5.08 -1.69
C LEU A 83 3.34 -5.98 -2.79
N PRO A 84 2.65 -6.20 -3.94
CA PRO A 84 3.25 -6.95 -5.05
C PRO A 84 4.52 -6.28 -5.59
N ALA A 85 4.55 -4.95 -5.71
CA ALA A 85 5.72 -4.21 -6.18
C ALA A 85 6.94 -4.36 -5.25
N VAL A 86 6.73 -4.32 -3.93
CA VAL A 86 7.81 -4.58 -2.96
C VAL A 86 8.28 -6.03 -3.01
N LEU A 87 7.35 -6.99 -3.11
CA LEU A 87 7.69 -8.42 -3.14
C LEU A 87 8.41 -8.81 -4.43
N SER A 88 8.12 -8.18 -5.56
CA SER A 88 8.80 -8.45 -6.84
C SER A 88 10.31 -8.20 -6.79
N ALA A 89 10.79 -7.34 -5.87
CA ALA A 89 12.22 -7.15 -5.65
C ALA A 89 12.94 -8.44 -5.20
N PHE A 90 12.21 -9.38 -4.59
CA PHE A 90 12.74 -10.67 -4.14
C PHE A 90 12.57 -11.81 -5.16
N GLU A 91 11.96 -11.51 -6.31
CA GLU A 91 11.74 -12.45 -7.41
C GLU A 91 12.81 -12.32 -8.52
N THR A 92 13.91 -11.63 -8.23
CA THR A 92 15.02 -11.37 -9.16
C THR A 92 16.20 -12.30 -8.90
N ASP A 93 17.10 -12.42 -9.87
CA ASP A 93 18.37 -13.15 -9.73
C ASP A 93 19.48 -12.29 -9.07
N ALA A 94 19.15 -11.15 -8.51
CA ALA A 94 20.06 -10.26 -7.84
C ALA A 94 20.58 -10.88 -6.52
N ASP A 95 21.70 -10.35 -6.01
CA ASP A 95 22.15 -10.73 -4.68
C ASP A 95 21.16 -10.25 -3.59
N PRO A 96 21.13 -10.93 -2.45
CA PRO A 96 20.13 -10.64 -1.40
C PRO A 96 20.15 -9.18 -0.87
N ARG A 97 21.32 -8.53 -0.83
CA ARG A 97 21.42 -7.14 -0.42
C ARG A 97 20.78 -6.20 -1.44
N THR A 98 20.97 -6.48 -2.72
CA THR A 98 20.35 -5.76 -3.83
C THR A 98 18.84 -5.94 -3.82
N MET A 99 18.34 -7.15 -3.52
CA MET A 99 16.89 -7.39 -3.35
C MET A 99 16.30 -6.55 -2.21
N VAL A 100 16.95 -6.54 -1.04
CA VAL A 100 16.54 -5.70 0.10
C VAL A 100 16.54 -4.22 -0.28
N ARG A 101 17.59 -3.75 -0.97
CA ARG A 101 17.66 -2.38 -1.46
C ARG A 101 16.51 -2.04 -2.41
N GLY A 102 16.21 -2.92 -3.35
CA GLY A 102 15.09 -2.77 -4.30
C GLY A 102 13.74 -2.67 -3.61
N ALA A 103 13.49 -3.51 -2.61
CA ALA A 103 12.27 -3.47 -1.81
C ALA A 103 12.13 -2.14 -1.04
N ILE A 104 13.21 -1.67 -0.41
CA ILE A 104 13.24 -0.37 0.29
C ILE A 104 13.03 0.78 -0.69
N ASP A 105 13.72 0.77 -1.84
CA ASP A 105 13.60 1.82 -2.86
C ASP A 105 12.18 1.89 -3.44
N THR A 106 11.55 0.76 -3.69
CA THR A 106 10.15 0.69 -4.13
C THR A 106 9.21 1.32 -3.11
N PHE A 107 9.38 1.01 -1.83
CA PHE A 107 8.57 1.59 -0.76
C PHE A 107 8.81 3.11 -0.62
N ILE A 108 10.06 3.55 -0.56
CA ILE A 108 10.39 4.98 -0.42
C ILE A 108 9.89 5.77 -1.65
N GLY A 109 9.99 5.20 -2.86
CA GLY A 109 9.45 5.82 -4.07
C GLY A 109 7.93 5.98 -4.03
N PHE A 110 7.23 5.01 -3.48
CA PHE A 110 5.79 5.11 -3.24
C PHE A 110 5.45 6.26 -2.26
N VAL A 111 6.18 6.36 -1.17
CA VAL A 111 6.02 7.42 -0.16
C VAL A 111 6.33 8.80 -0.74
N GLU A 112 7.39 8.92 -1.56
CA GLU A 112 7.78 10.14 -2.27
C GLU A 112 6.73 10.58 -3.30
N GLY A 113 6.13 9.61 -3.99
CA GLY A 113 5.10 9.86 -5.02
C GLY A 113 3.82 10.48 -4.47
N ASP A 114 3.42 10.15 -3.25
CA ASP A 114 2.20 10.67 -2.63
C ASP A 114 2.32 10.89 -1.11
N PRO A 115 3.19 11.82 -0.69
CA PRO A 115 3.51 11.99 0.73
C PRO A 115 2.32 12.48 1.57
N LYS A 116 1.35 13.19 0.95
CA LYS A 116 0.16 13.65 1.68
C LYS A 116 -0.80 12.51 1.97
N VAL A 117 -1.00 11.59 1.02
CA VAL A 117 -1.84 10.40 1.22
C VAL A 117 -1.16 9.44 2.19
N TYR A 118 0.13 9.18 2.04
CA TYR A 118 0.88 8.39 3.01
C TYR A 118 0.71 8.93 4.44
N ARG A 119 0.91 10.23 4.64
CA ARG A 119 0.74 10.86 5.96
C ARG A 119 -0.71 10.89 6.44
N PHE A 120 -1.69 10.95 5.53
CA PHE A 120 -3.10 10.80 5.89
C PHE A 120 -3.37 9.40 6.44
N LEU A 121 -2.80 8.36 5.82
CA LEU A 121 -2.92 6.97 6.28
C LEU A 121 -2.23 6.73 7.63
N VAL A 122 -1.04 7.31 7.82
CA VAL A 122 -0.24 7.10 9.04
C VAL A 122 -0.67 8.00 10.20
N ARG A 123 -1.13 9.24 9.93
CA ARG A 123 -1.48 10.24 10.97
C ARG A 123 -2.94 10.65 10.99
N GLY A 124 -3.67 10.38 9.92
CA GLY A 124 -4.95 11.04 9.64
C GLY A 124 -6.14 10.58 10.47
N VAL A 125 -6.00 9.53 11.23
CA VAL A 125 -7.05 8.97 12.08
C VAL A 125 -6.62 9.11 13.54
N GLY A 126 -6.59 10.34 14.04
CA GLY A 126 -6.20 10.60 15.44
C GLY A 126 -7.14 9.90 16.42
N GLY A 127 -6.60 8.98 17.23
CA GLY A 127 -7.33 8.26 18.27
C GLY A 127 -7.01 6.76 18.31
N ALA A 128 -7.68 6.03 19.20
CA ALA A 128 -7.47 4.60 19.45
C ALA A 128 -7.70 3.69 18.21
N ASP A 129 -8.37 4.19 17.17
CA ASP A 129 -8.70 3.43 15.97
C ASP A 129 -7.57 3.32 14.95
N MET A 130 -6.49 4.13 15.11
CA MET A 130 -5.27 3.99 14.29
C MET A 130 -4.65 2.60 14.43
N SER A 131 -4.78 2.00 15.59
CA SER A 131 -4.22 0.67 15.85
C SER A 131 -4.75 -0.41 14.89
N PHE A 132 -5.98 -0.28 14.37
CA PHE A 132 -6.58 -1.30 13.52
C PHE A 132 -6.04 -1.25 12.08
N ILE A 133 -5.93 -0.06 11.48
CA ILE A 133 -5.39 0.10 10.12
C ILE A 133 -3.89 -0.18 10.13
N GLU A 134 -3.18 0.40 11.10
CA GLU A 134 -1.74 0.19 11.27
C GLU A 134 -1.43 -1.29 11.54
N GLN A 135 -2.15 -1.96 12.43
CA GLN A 135 -2.00 -3.39 12.68
C GLN A 135 -2.30 -4.24 11.46
N ARG A 136 -3.34 -3.92 10.69
CA ARG A 136 -3.69 -4.67 9.48
C ARG A 136 -2.65 -4.48 8.39
N LEU A 137 -2.23 -3.24 8.12
CA LEU A 137 -1.22 -2.90 7.12
C LEU A 137 0.15 -3.49 7.48
N ILE A 138 0.64 -3.17 8.67
CA ILE A 138 1.92 -3.65 9.18
C ILE A 138 1.88 -5.17 9.33
N GLY A 139 0.76 -5.73 9.80
CA GLY A 139 0.58 -7.17 9.95
C GLY A 139 0.66 -7.92 8.62
N GLU A 140 -0.03 -7.48 7.59
CA GLU A 140 -0.01 -8.13 6.28
C GLU A 140 1.37 -8.05 5.61
N PHE A 141 1.98 -6.87 5.58
CA PHE A 141 3.37 -6.70 5.11
C PHE A 141 4.35 -7.52 5.94
N GLY A 142 4.25 -7.44 7.27
CA GLY A 142 5.12 -8.16 8.19
C GLY A 142 5.11 -9.65 7.94
N LEU A 143 3.95 -10.25 7.80
CA LEU A 143 3.82 -11.69 7.55
C LEU A 143 4.38 -12.10 6.18
N ARG A 144 4.19 -11.28 5.14
CA ARG A 144 4.75 -11.54 3.81
C ARG A 144 6.27 -11.44 3.80
N ILE A 145 6.84 -10.41 4.41
CA ILE A 145 8.30 -10.26 4.56
C ILE A 145 8.85 -11.38 5.44
N ALA A 146 8.17 -11.77 6.53
CA ALA A 146 8.57 -12.90 7.36
C ALA A 146 8.66 -14.21 6.56
N GLN A 147 7.75 -14.41 5.60
CA GLN A 147 7.82 -15.58 4.71
C GLN A 147 9.03 -15.53 3.80
N VAL A 148 9.36 -14.38 3.22
CA VAL A 148 10.58 -14.18 2.42
C VAL A 148 11.82 -14.49 3.28
N LEU A 149 11.89 -13.92 4.49
CA LEU A 149 13.01 -14.17 5.42
C LEU A 149 13.11 -15.63 5.82
N ARG A 150 12.01 -16.30 6.15
CA ARG A 150 12.02 -17.75 6.47
C ARG A 150 12.59 -18.58 5.32
N THR A 151 12.19 -18.25 4.08
CA THR A 151 12.68 -18.96 2.91
C THR A 151 14.20 -18.75 2.73
N GLY A 152 14.66 -17.51 2.87
CA GLY A 152 16.09 -17.19 2.79
C GLY A 152 16.92 -17.87 3.90
N LEU A 153 16.49 -17.73 5.16
CA LEU A 153 17.15 -18.36 6.32
C LEU A 153 17.23 -19.89 6.18
N ARG A 154 16.13 -20.52 5.75
CA ARG A 154 16.09 -21.96 5.51
C ARG A 154 17.06 -22.38 4.41
N ALA A 155 17.12 -21.63 3.30
CA ALA A 155 18.06 -21.89 2.21
C ALA A 155 19.53 -21.76 2.67
N ALA A 156 19.80 -20.89 3.64
CA ALA A 156 21.12 -20.72 4.25
C ALA A 156 21.44 -21.75 5.34
N GLY A 157 20.50 -22.63 5.71
CA GLY A 157 20.68 -23.54 6.84
C GLY A 157 20.70 -22.87 8.22
N VAL A 158 20.14 -21.65 8.32
CA VAL A 158 20.10 -20.85 9.54
C VAL A 158 18.73 -21.00 10.23
N ASP A 159 18.70 -20.79 11.55
CA ASP A 159 17.44 -20.80 12.33
C ASP A 159 16.42 -19.80 11.76
N THR A 160 15.21 -20.26 11.52
CA THR A 160 14.11 -19.44 10.99
C THR A 160 13.24 -18.81 12.07
N GLY A 161 13.49 -19.10 13.35
CA GLY A 161 12.71 -18.59 14.47
C GLY A 161 12.58 -17.06 14.52
N PRO A 162 13.66 -16.30 14.26
CA PRO A 162 13.59 -14.85 14.33
C PRO A 162 12.91 -14.16 13.13
N ALA A 163 12.55 -14.88 12.06
CA ALA A 163 12.07 -14.29 10.81
C ALA A 163 10.88 -13.32 10.99
N GLU A 164 9.93 -13.65 11.86
CA GLU A 164 8.77 -12.80 12.10
C GLU A 164 9.16 -11.54 12.88
N LEU A 165 9.90 -11.68 13.98
CA LEU A 165 10.41 -10.55 14.74
C LEU A 165 11.23 -9.60 13.86
N TRP A 166 12.13 -10.14 13.03
CA TRP A 166 12.98 -9.34 12.16
C TRP A 166 12.17 -8.63 11.07
N SER A 167 11.12 -9.25 10.54
CA SER A 167 10.27 -8.59 9.55
C SER A 167 9.60 -7.34 10.12
N PHE A 168 9.07 -7.41 11.34
CA PHE A 168 8.47 -6.25 12.01
C PHE A 168 9.52 -5.20 12.39
N ALA A 169 10.72 -5.60 12.81
CA ALA A 169 11.82 -4.67 13.07
C ALA A 169 12.26 -3.93 11.81
N ILE A 170 12.37 -4.62 10.68
CA ILE A 170 12.69 -4.03 9.38
C ILE A 170 11.61 -3.03 8.96
N LEU A 171 10.34 -3.44 9.03
CA LEU A 171 9.21 -2.55 8.72
C LEU A 171 9.24 -1.30 9.59
N GLY A 172 9.38 -1.45 10.90
CA GLY A 172 9.47 -0.31 11.82
C GLY A 172 10.62 0.64 11.47
N THR A 173 11.78 0.10 11.10
CA THR A 173 12.94 0.89 10.67
C THR A 173 12.65 1.68 9.40
N VAL A 174 12.10 1.02 8.36
CA VAL A 174 11.84 1.64 7.05
C VAL A 174 10.71 2.66 7.16
N LEU A 175 9.63 2.34 7.86
CA LEU A 175 8.48 3.25 8.07
C LEU A 175 8.91 4.51 8.86
N SER A 176 9.67 4.34 9.94
CA SER A 176 10.17 5.47 10.75
C SER A 176 11.15 6.34 9.96
N GLY A 177 12.03 5.71 9.17
CA GLY A 177 12.96 6.42 8.28
C GLY A 177 12.23 7.25 7.22
N ALA A 178 11.22 6.67 6.58
CA ALA A 178 10.39 7.36 5.60
C ALA A 178 9.63 8.56 6.21
N GLU A 179 9.00 8.37 7.36
CA GLU A 179 8.28 9.45 8.07
C GLU A 179 9.21 10.58 8.48
N TRP A 180 10.40 10.25 8.99
CA TRP A 180 11.41 11.25 9.32
C TRP A 180 11.85 12.03 8.09
N TRP A 181 12.11 11.35 6.98
CA TRP A 181 12.58 11.97 5.73
C TRP A 181 11.55 12.88 5.08
N ILE A 182 10.25 12.49 5.06
CA ILE A 182 9.18 13.36 4.54
C ILE A 182 9.10 14.67 5.31
N VAL A 183 9.31 14.62 6.63
CA VAL A 183 9.26 15.81 7.49
C VAL A 183 10.52 16.66 7.36
N ARG A 184 11.65 16.00 7.12
CA ARG A 184 13.00 16.62 7.07
C ARG A 184 13.79 16.09 5.87
N PRO A 185 13.50 16.55 4.66
CA PRO A 185 14.19 16.07 3.45
C PRO A 185 15.62 16.64 3.38
N THR A 186 16.51 16.18 4.26
CA THR A 186 17.90 16.64 4.39
C THR A 186 18.88 15.86 3.50
N MET A 187 18.41 14.80 2.84
CA MET A 187 19.21 13.96 1.95
C MET A 187 18.37 13.52 0.75
N SER A 188 19.04 13.04 -0.29
CA SER A 188 18.37 12.49 -1.47
C SER A 188 17.65 11.17 -1.14
N ARG A 189 16.67 10.78 -1.99
CA ARG A 189 16.05 9.45 -1.89
C ARG A 189 17.10 8.34 -1.98
N ALA A 190 18.05 8.46 -2.88
CA ALA A 190 19.09 7.46 -3.07
C ALA A 190 19.94 7.26 -1.81
N ASP A 191 20.35 8.33 -1.15
CA ASP A 191 21.12 8.29 0.10
C ASP A 191 20.28 7.64 1.24
N LEU A 192 19.01 8.03 1.35
CA LEU A 192 18.09 7.43 2.34
C LEU A 192 17.98 5.92 2.14
N VAL A 193 17.74 5.49 0.90
CA VAL A 193 17.63 4.06 0.56
C VAL A 193 18.93 3.33 0.88
N ASP A 194 20.08 3.91 0.56
CA ASP A 194 21.38 3.29 0.82
C ASP A 194 21.66 3.17 2.32
N TYR A 195 21.35 4.21 3.13
CA TYR A 195 21.52 4.16 4.58
C TYR A 195 20.56 3.16 5.25
N LEU A 196 19.29 3.14 4.85
CA LEU A 196 18.32 2.17 5.36
C LEU A 196 18.74 0.75 4.98
N THR A 197 19.19 0.55 3.74
CA THR A 197 19.69 -0.75 3.28
C THR A 197 20.90 -1.21 4.09
N ALA A 198 21.87 -0.32 4.33
CA ALA A 198 23.05 -0.65 5.11
C ALA A 198 22.70 -1.05 6.54
N PHE A 199 21.77 -0.32 7.17
CA PHE A 199 21.31 -0.60 8.53
C PHE A 199 20.57 -1.94 8.64
N VAL A 200 19.59 -2.17 7.75
CA VAL A 200 18.82 -3.42 7.70
C VAL A 200 19.71 -4.62 7.37
N TRP A 201 20.55 -4.48 6.35
CA TRP A 201 21.45 -5.53 5.92
C TRP A 201 22.47 -5.89 6.99
N GLY A 202 23.02 -4.89 7.69
CA GLY A 202 23.94 -5.11 8.82
C GLY A 202 23.30 -5.94 9.93
N GLY A 203 22.04 -5.66 10.27
CA GLY A 203 21.29 -6.47 11.24
C GLY A 203 21.05 -7.91 10.76
N LEU A 204 20.66 -8.09 9.51
CA LEU A 204 20.41 -9.40 8.92
C LEU A 204 21.71 -10.24 8.83
N THR A 205 22.83 -9.64 8.46
CA THR A 205 24.12 -10.34 8.36
C THR A 205 24.66 -10.73 9.74
N ALA A 206 24.51 -9.90 10.75
CA ALA A 206 24.85 -10.25 12.13
C ALA A 206 24.00 -11.41 12.65
N GLY A 207 22.77 -11.56 12.16
CA GLY A 207 21.86 -12.67 12.45
C GLY A 207 22.11 -13.94 11.63
N GLY A 208 23.16 -14.00 10.77
CA GLY A 208 23.53 -15.19 9.99
C GLY A 208 23.06 -15.22 8.54
N VAL A 209 22.37 -14.18 8.03
CA VAL A 209 21.87 -14.11 6.64
C VAL A 209 23.00 -13.90 5.62
N ALA A 210 24.22 -13.55 6.05
CA ALA A 210 25.37 -13.27 5.18
C ALA A 210 25.82 -14.46 4.31
N THR A 211 25.37 -15.68 4.60
CA THR A 211 25.73 -16.90 3.88
C THR A 211 24.77 -17.22 2.72
N LEU A 212 23.81 -16.33 2.43
CA LEU A 212 22.91 -16.52 1.29
C LEU A 212 23.67 -16.30 -0.02
N SER A 213 24.09 -17.41 -0.64
CA SER A 213 24.56 -17.39 -2.04
C SER A 213 23.35 -17.12 -2.97
N PRO A 214 23.56 -16.49 -4.14
CA PRO A 214 22.51 -16.37 -5.15
C PRO A 214 21.90 -17.74 -5.45
N ARG A 215 20.59 -17.82 -5.46
CA ARG A 215 19.86 -19.05 -5.76
C ARG A 215 20.23 -19.49 -7.18
N PRO A 216 20.66 -20.75 -7.41
CA PRO A 216 20.77 -21.25 -8.77
C PRO A 216 19.38 -21.16 -9.42
N ALA A 217 19.32 -20.63 -10.63
CA ALA A 217 18.10 -20.54 -11.42
C ALA A 217 17.31 -21.86 -11.33
N PHE A 218 16.00 -21.78 -11.20
CA PHE A 218 15.12 -22.95 -11.28
C PHE A 218 15.40 -23.70 -12.57
N GLY A 219 16.29 -24.67 -12.51
CA GLY A 219 16.49 -25.65 -13.56
C GLY A 219 15.28 -26.54 -13.60
N GLY A 220 14.60 -26.52 -14.73
CA GLY A 220 13.47 -27.38 -15.00
C GLY A 220 13.84 -28.83 -14.75
N GLN A 221 13.04 -29.52 -13.99
CA GLN A 221 12.97 -30.98 -14.03
C GLN A 221 12.17 -31.32 -15.28
N ASP A 222 12.88 -31.41 -16.41
CA ASP A 222 12.36 -32.13 -17.55
C ASP A 222 12.78 -33.57 -17.45
N ALA A 223 11.79 -34.40 -17.34
CA ALA A 223 11.59 -35.65 -18.05
C ALA A 223 12.85 -36.32 -18.65
N ASP A 224 13.30 -37.38 -17.99
CA ASP A 224 13.69 -38.57 -18.74
C ASP A 224 13.47 -39.82 -17.87
N ALA A 225 12.29 -40.38 -18.00
CA ALA A 225 11.98 -41.74 -17.59
C ALA A 225 11.24 -42.41 -18.75
N THR A 226 11.96 -42.71 -19.82
CA THR A 226 11.46 -43.73 -20.75
C THR A 226 12.65 -44.42 -21.42
N THR A 227 12.57 -45.74 -21.37
CA THR A 227 13.28 -46.76 -22.14
C THR A 227 14.31 -47.49 -21.31
N GLY A 228 13.98 -48.69 -20.97
CA GLY A 228 14.01 -49.89 -21.72
C GLY A 228 14.60 -51.05 -21.01
N ASN A 229 13.90 -52.08 -21.08
CA ASN A 229 14.21 -53.48 -21.14
C ASN A 229 14.10 -54.28 -19.86
#